data_375d5937628a345fa659ae30f1e173de
#
_entry.id   375d5937628a345fa659ae30f1e173de
#
_cell.length_a   1.000
_cell.length_b   1.000
_cell.length_c   1.000
_cell.angle_alpha   90.00
_cell.angle_beta   90.00
_cell.angle_gamma   90.00
#
_symmetry.space_group_name_H-M   'P 1'
#
loop_
_entity.id
_entity.type
_entity.pdbx_description
1 polymer ?
#
loop_
_entity_poly.entity_id
_entity_poly.type
_entity_poly.pdbx_seq_one_letter_code
_entity_poly.pdbx_strand_id
1 'polypeptide(L)'
;MRGASLEDIAREAEVTKPTVYYYFADKSALYTAVVCSVLEAHGAGLRSAARRGARARDRLASTLAYLISARCSGPRLMRDGGVPLTLDQNSQARSAFFRHFFSPVQQLLDEGVRTGQLRQMDTAFATQALFNLVDPWTSRDALPGGRDAQQLANDIVGVLVDGIGV
;
A
#
# COMPACT_ATOMS: atom_id res chain seq x y z
N MET A 1 13.73 18.88 5.63
CA MET A 1 13.70 19.24 4.19
C MET A 1 12.51 20.15 3.98
N ARG A 2 12.69 21.34 3.35
CA ARG A 2 11.55 22.14 2.88
C ARG A 2 10.93 21.37 1.71
N GLY A 3 9.67 20.97 1.85
CA GLY A 3 8.97 20.31 0.76
C GLY A 3 8.82 21.25 -0.46
N ALA A 4 8.81 20.70 -1.68
CA ALA A 4 8.64 21.45 -2.92
C ALA A 4 7.41 22.38 -2.85
N SER A 5 7.53 23.58 -3.38
CA SER A 5 6.40 24.51 -3.53
C SER A 5 5.56 24.15 -4.77
N LEU A 6 4.34 24.67 -4.87
CA LEU A 6 3.54 24.49 -6.10
C LEU A 6 4.21 25.09 -7.32
N GLU A 7 5.01 26.19 -7.13
CA GLU A 7 5.82 26.79 -8.17
C GLU A 7 6.94 25.88 -8.66
N ASP A 8 7.62 25.19 -7.74
CA ASP A 8 8.66 24.23 -8.10
C ASP A 8 8.08 23.04 -8.87
N ILE A 9 6.91 22.56 -8.44
CA ILE A 9 6.19 21.48 -9.11
C ILE A 9 5.73 21.93 -10.52
N ALA A 10 5.19 23.13 -10.66
CA ALA A 10 4.77 23.66 -11.95
C ALA A 10 5.94 23.75 -12.93
N ARG A 11 7.10 24.23 -12.45
CA ARG A 11 8.33 24.33 -13.26
C ARG A 11 8.83 22.97 -13.70
N GLU A 12 8.87 21.97 -12.81
CA GLU A 12 9.30 20.61 -13.12
C GLU A 12 8.34 19.89 -14.08
N ALA A 13 7.05 20.17 -13.97
CA ALA A 13 6.02 19.62 -14.85
C ALA A 13 5.87 20.39 -16.18
N GLU A 14 6.70 21.41 -16.42
CA GLU A 14 6.66 22.27 -17.62
C GLU A 14 5.28 22.91 -17.87
N VAL A 15 4.55 23.22 -16.78
CA VAL A 15 3.25 23.91 -16.82
C VAL A 15 3.32 25.26 -16.11
N THR A 16 2.37 26.15 -16.39
CA THR A 16 2.33 27.45 -15.73
C THR A 16 1.75 27.34 -14.32
N LYS A 17 2.16 28.24 -13.42
CA LYS A 17 1.58 28.34 -12.08
C LYS A 17 0.05 28.49 -12.10
N PRO A 18 -0.54 29.38 -12.93
CA PRO A 18 -2.00 29.46 -13.06
C PRO A 18 -2.65 28.14 -13.45
N THR A 19 -2.01 27.33 -14.29
CA THR A 19 -2.51 26.01 -14.69
C THR A 19 -2.63 25.08 -13.47
N VAL A 20 -1.62 25.05 -12.60
CA VAL A 20 -1.67 24.22 -11.38
C VAL A 20 -2.80 24.68 -10.45
N TYR A 21 -2.93 26.00 -10.22
CA TYR A 21 -3.98 26.55 -9.36
C TYR A 21 -5.39 26.43 -9.94
N TYR A 22 -5.52 26.26 -11.25
CA TYR A 22 -6.81 25.97 -11.88
C TYR A 22 -7.34 24.58 -11.47
N TYR A 23 -6.45 23.59 -11.36
CA TYR A 23 -6.83 22.22 -11.00
C TYR A 23 -6.78 21.93 -9.50
N PHE A 24 -5.88 22.58 -8.76
CA PHE A 24 -5.65 22.32 -7.35
C PHE A 24 -5.66 23.62 -6.55
N ALA A 25 -6.62 23.74 -5.64
CA ALA A 25 -6.78 24.94 -4.83
C ALA A 25 -5.54 25.26 -3.97
N ASP A 26 -4.86 24.21 -3.50
CA ASP A 26 -3.68 24.30 -2.67
C ASP A 26 -2.79 23.05 -2.79
N LYS A 27 -1.65 23.07 -2.08
CA LYS A 27 -0.69 21.96 -2.06
C LYS A 27 -1.29 20.67 -1.47
N SER A 28 -2.21 20.79 -0.52
CA SER A 28 -2.83 19.62 0.10
C SER A 28 -3.81 18.94 -0.85
N ALA A 29 -4.53 19.70 -1.68
CA ALA A 29 -5.39 19.17 -2.73
C ALA A 29 -4.58 18.39 -3.78
N LEU A 30 -3.47 18.97 -4.26
CA LEU A 30 -2.55 18.30 -5.18
C LEU A 30 -1.97 17.02 -4.53
N TYR A 31 -1.51 17.10 -3.29
CA TYR A 31 -0.98 15.95 -2.58
C TYR A 31 -2.00 14.82 -2.44
N THR A 32 -3.23 15.14 -2.08
CA THR A 32 -4.33 14.17 -1.99
C THR A 32 -4.59 13.49 -3.33
N ALA A 33 -4.65 14.26 -4.41
CA ALA A 33 -4.83 13.71 -5.76
C ALA A 33 -3.67 12.77 -6.15
N VAL A 34 -2.42 13.15 -5.86
CA VAL A 34 -1.23 12.30 -6.09
C VAL A 34 -1.33 11.01 -5.29
N VAL A 35 -1.66 11.07 -3.98
CA VAL A 35 -1.82 9.88 -3.13
C VAL A 35 -2.90 8.96 -3.71
N CYS A 36 -4.07 9.49 -4.06
CA CYS A 36 -5.15 8.69 -4.64
C CYS A 36 -4.73 8.04 -5.96
N SER A 37 -4.06 8.78 -6.85
CA SER A 37 -3.57 8.28 -8.14
C SER A 37 -2.53 7.16 -7.96
N VAL A 38 -1.58 7.32 -7.03
CA VAL A 38 -0.57 6.30 -6.72
C VAL A 38 -1.23 5.03 -6.17
N LEU A 39 -2.18 5.18 -5.24
CA LEU A 39 -2.91 4.05 -4.68
C LEU A 39 -3.73 3.30 -5.75
N GLU A 40 -4.37 4.03 -6.66
CA GLU A 40 -5.13 3.43 -7.77
C GLU A 40 -4.21 2.66 -8.74
N ALA A 41 -3.11 3.27 -9.16
CA ALA A 41 -2.14 2.67 -10.07
C ALA A 41 -1.56 1.37 -9.50
N HIS A 42 -1.13 1.39 -8.22
CA HIS A 42 -0.61 0.20 -7.55
C HIS A 42 -1.71 -0.81 -7.22
N GLY A 43 -2.95 -0.40 -7.03
CA GLY A 43 -4.07 -1.29 -6.78
C GLY A 43 -4.29 -2.33 -7.87
N ALA A 44 -4.06 -1.99 -9.14
CA ALA A 44 -4.13 -2.93 -10.25
C ALA A 44 -3.03 -4.00 -10.16
N GLY A 45 -1.80 -3.60 -9.86
CA GLY A 45 -0.68 -4.52 -9.65
C GLY A 45 -0.89 -5.45 -8.45
N LEU A 46 -1.42 -4.92 -7.35
CA LEU A 46 -1.74 -5.71 -6.17
C LEU A 46 -2.81 -6.77 -6.46
N ARG A 47 -3.89 -6.41 -7.15
CA ARG A 47 -4.92 -7.38 -7.57
C ARG A 47 -4.36 -8.44 -8.53
N SER A 48 -3.44 -8.06 -9.41
CA SER A 48 -2.74 -9.01 -10.28
C SER A 48 -1.88 -9.99 -9.46
N ALA A 49 -1.11 -9.49 -8.50
CA ALA A 49 -0.30 -10.30 -7.59
C ALA A 49 -1.18 -11.26 -6.75
N ALA A 50 -2.33 -10.79 -6.25
CA ALA A 50 -3.28 -11.57 -5.47
C ALA A 50 -3.92 -12.75 -6.25
N ARG A 51 -3.73 -12.83 -7.55
CA ARG A 51 -4.19 -13.95 -8.39
C ARG A 51 -3.06 -14.95 -8.71
N ARG A 52 -1.81 -14.65 -8.31
CA ARG A 52 -0.67 -15.53 -8.59
C ARG A 52 -0.55 -16.61 -7.53
N GLY A 53 -0.71 -17.85 -7.93
CA GLY A 53 -0.63 -19.02 -7.05
C GLY A 53 -1.96 -19.75 -6.93
N ALA A 54 -1.87 -21.05 -6.65
CA ALA A 54 -3.03 -21.94 -6.51
C ALA A 54 -3.64 -21.88 -5.10
N ARG A 55 -2.83 -21.59 -4.09
CA ARG A 55 -3.24 -21.59 -2.69
C ARG A 55 -3.29 -20.16 -2.13
N ALA A 56 -4.15 -19.94 -1.15
CA ALA A 56 -4.26 -18.66 -0.45
C ALA A 56 -2.92 -18.16 0.08
N ARG A 57 -2.08 -19.08 0.63
CA ARG A 57 -0.73 -18.78 1.09
C ARG A 57 0.16 -18.19 -0.02
N ASP A 58 0.20 -18.82 -1.20
CA ASP A 58 1.05 -18.38 -2.32
C ASP A 58 0.58 -17.03 -2.86
N ARG A 59 -0.74 -16.84 -2.92
CA ARG A 59 -1.37 -15.59 -3.34
C ARG A 59 -1.06 -14.45 -2.36
N LEU A 60 -1.09 -14.71 -1.05
CA LEU A 60 -0.66 -13.76 -0.02
C LEU A 60 0.81 -13.40 -0.17
N ALA A 61 1.69 -14.39 -0.31
CA ALA A 61 3.12 -14.16 -0.47
C ALA A 61 3.41 -13.31 -1.72
N SER A 62 2.78 -13.62 -2.86
CA SER A 62 2.90 -12.81 -4.09
C SER A 62 2.40 -11.38 -3.91
N THR A 63 1.33 -11.19 -3.15
CA THR A 63 0.76 -9.88 -2.85
C THR A 63 1.71 -9.05 -1.98
N LEU A 64 2.26 -9.63 -0.92
CA LEU A 64 3.22 -8.96 -0.05
C LEU A 64 4.53 -8.66 -0.78
N ALA A 65 5.03 -9.60 -1.59
CA ALA A 65 6.22 -9.40 -2.42
C ALA A 65 6.04 -8.22 -3.38
N TYR A 66 4.85 -8.08 -3.99
CA TYR A 66 4.52 -6.93 -4.81
C TYR A 66 4.61 -5.62 -4.02
N LEU A 67 4.01 -5.54 -2.83
CA LEU A 67 4.04 -4.34 -1.98
C LEU A 67 5.48 -3.94 -1.61
N ILE A 68 6.30 -4.92 -1.25
CA ILE A 68 7.70 -4.70 -0.90
C ILE A 68 8.49 -4.20 -2.13
N SER A 69 8.36 -4.90 -3.27
CA SER A 69 9.09 -4.56 -4.51
C SER A 69 8.68 -3.22 -5.10
N ALA A 70 7.38 -2.92 -5.07
CA ALA A 70 6.84 -1.65 -5.55
C ALA A 70 7.18 -0.47 -4.63
N ARG A 71 7.77 -0.76 -3.44
CA ARG A 71 8.07 0.24 -2.41
C ARG A 71 6.84 1.10 -2.07
N CYS A 72 5.68 0.49 -2.16
CA CYS A 72 4.41 1.17 -2.00
C CYS A 72 3.76 0.79 -0.67
N SER A 73 3.67 1.77 0.21
CA SER A 73 2.93 1.67 1.46
C SER A 73 1.86 2.76 1.50
N GLY A 74 0.60 2.33 1.49
CA GLY A 74 -0.52 3.25 1.62
C GLY A 74 -0.46 4.07 2.92
N PRO A 75 -0.25 3.45 4.11
CA PRO A 75 -0.11 4.20 5.36
C PRO A 75 1.03 5.21 5.33
N ARG A 76 2.15 4.87 4.71
CA ARG A 76 3.30 5.76 4.59
C ARG A 76 3.03 6.93 3.66
N LEU A 77 2.43 6.69 2.50
CA LEU A 77 2.03 7.77 1.58
C LEU A 77 1.14 8.80 2.27
N MET A 78 0.28 8.37 3.20
CA MET A 78 -0.58 9.27 3.96
C MET A 78 0.15 10.00 5.10
N ARG A 79 1.26 9.45 5.64
CA ARG A 79 2.00 9.99 6.80
C ARG A 79 3.16 10.90 6.40
N ASP A 80 3.94 10.47 5.42
CA ASP A 80 5.29 11.01 5.16
C ASP A 80 5.28 12.25 4.26
N GLY A 81 4.14 12.64 3.70
CA GLY A 81 4.03 13.79 2.80
C GLY A 81 4.30 15.13 3.45
N GLY A 82 4.30 15.20 4.78
CA GLY A 82 4.53 16.43 5.53
C GLY A 82 3.56 17.57 5.20
N VAL A 83 2.45 17.24 4.52
CA VAL A 83 1.40 18.18 4.13
C VAL A 83 0.19 17.94 5.04
N PRO A 84 -0.23 18.94 5.83
CA PRO A 84 -1.44 18.82 6.62
C PRO A 84 -2.65 18.65 5.70
N LEU A 85 -3.40 17.57 5.90
CA LEU A 85 -4.63 17.32 5.15
C LEU A 85 -5.85 17.77 5.96
N THR A 86 -6.86 18.31 5.27
CA THR A 86 -8.17 18.54 5.88
C THR A 86 -8.84 17.20 6.22
N LEU A 87 -9.89 17.22 7.02
CA LEU A 87 -10.66 16.01 7.35
C LEU A 87 -11.20 15.32 6.09
N ASP A 88 -11.68 16.09 5.11
CA ASP A 88 -12.20 15.55 3.86
C ASP A 88 -11.09 14.93 2.99
N GLN A 89 -9.97 15.62 2.82
CA GLN A 89 -8.80 15.10 2.08
C GLN A 89 -8.25 13.83 2.71
N ASN A 90 -8.18 13.77 4.04
CA ASN A 90 -7.77 12.56 4.76
C ASN A 90 -8.77 11.41 4.54
N SER A 91 -10.07 11.71 4.54
CA SER A 91 -11.13 10.75 4.22
C SER A 91 -11.01 10.20 2.79
N GLN A 92 -10.72 11.05 1.81
CA GLN A 92 -10.50 10.64 0.42
C GLN A 92 -9.30 9.69 0.28
N ALA A 93 -8.14 10.07 0.85
CA ALA A 93 -6.94 9.25 0.83
C ALA A 93 -7.15 7.89 1.53
N ARG A 94 -7.83 7.89 2.70
CA ARG A 94 -8.18 6.66 3.42
C ARG A 94 -9.14 5.77 2.63
N SER A 95 -10.13 6.35 1.97
CA SER A 95 -11.07 5.61 1.13
C SER A 95 -10.38 4.98 -0.07
N ALA A 96 -9.43 5.69 -0.70
CA ALA A 96 -8.62 5.16 -1.78
C ALA A 96 -7.74 4.00 -1.28
N PHE A 97 -7.05 4.16 -0.15
CA PHE A 97 -6.27 3.07 0.47
C PHE A 97 -7.14 1.85 0.77
N PHE A 98 -8.28 2.06 1.42
CA PHE A 98 -9.18 0.97 1.75
C PHE A 98 -9.64 0.21 0.50
N ARG A 99 -10.05 0.94 -0.54
CA ARG A 99 -10.55 0.37 -1.80
C ARG A 99 -9.47 -0.39 -2.58
N HIS A 100 -8.29 0.20 -2.71
CA HIS A 100 -7.27 -0.29 -3.63
C HIS A 100 -6.25 -1.24 -2.99
N PHE A 101 -6.10 -1.20 -1.65
CA PHE A 101 -5.12 -1.99 -0.91
C PHE A 101 -5.77 -2.91 0.12
N PHE A 102 -6.50 -2.35 1.07
CA PHE A 102 -7.02 -3.11 2.20
C PHE A 102 -8.04 -4.17 1.77
N SER A 103 -9.10 -3.75 1.06
CA SER A 103 -10.18 -4.67 0.64
C SER A 103 -9.70 -5.83 -0.23
N PRO A 104 -8.81 -5.66 -1.22
CA PRO A 104 -8.30 -6.80 -2.01
C PRO A 104 -7.56 -7.84 -1.18
N VAL A 105 -6.78 -7.42 -0.18
CA VAL A 105 -6.05 -8.35 0.72
C VAL A 105 -7.02 -9.04 1.66
N GLN A 106 -7.97 -8.30 2.24
CA GLN A 106 -9.01 -8.87 3.10
C GLN A 106 -9.84 -9.91 2.35
N GLN A 107 -10.30 -9.61 1.13
CA GLN A 107 -11.05 -10.56 0.29
C GLN A 107 -10.28 -11.86 0.02
N LEU A 108 -8.95 -11.76 -0.17
CA LEU A 108 -8.12 -12.95 -0.32
C LEU A 108 -8.09 -13.80 0.96
N LEU A 109 -8.00 -13.17 2.12
CA LEU A 109 -8.07 -13.87 3.41
C LEU A 109 -9.47 -14.47 3.64
N ASP A 110 -10.54 -13.72 3.36
CA ASP A 110 -11.93 -14.20 3.45
C ASP A 110 -12.16 -15.44 2.58
N GLU A 111 -11.66 -15.41 1.35
CA GLU A 111 -11.72 -16.55 0.44
C GLU A 111 -10.94 -17.75 1.00
N GLY A 112 -9.74 -17.51 1.51
CA GLY A 112 -8.91 -18.56 2.13
C GLY A 112 -9.59 -19.23 3.33
N VAL A 113 -10.23 -18.45 4.19
CA VAL A 113 -11.03 -18.97 5.31
C VAL A 113 -12.25 -19.74 4.82
N ARG A 114 -13.01 -19.15 3.88
CA ARG A 114 -14.22 -19.78 3.33
C ARG A 114 -13.94 -21.11 2.62
N THR A 115 -12.79 -21.24 1.97
CA THR A 115 -12.38 -22.49 1.27
C THR A 115 -11.62 -23.46 2.16
N GLY A 116 -11.43 -23.16 3.45
CA GLY A 116 -10.69 -24.00 4.39
C GLY A 116 -9.17 -24.02 4.16
N GLN A 117 -8.63 -23.16 3.31
CA GLN A 117 -7.19 -23.04 3.09
C GLN A 117 -6.49 -22.25 4.22
N LEU A 118 -7.23 -21.43 4.94
CA LEU A 118 -6.81 -20.70 6.12
C LEU A 118 -7.74 -21.05 7.28
N ARG A 119 -7.19 -21.03 8.51
CA ARG A 119 -7.99 -21.20 9.73
C ARG A 119 -8.98 -20.05 9.90
N GLN A 120 -10.02 -20.27 10.69
CA GLN A 120 -10.93 -19.22 11.13
C GLN A 120 -10.17 -18.13 11.89
N MET A 121 -10.34 -16.88 11.45
CA MET A 121 -9.70 -15.71 12.04
C MET A 121 -10.51 -14.45 11.73
N ASP A 122 -10.23 -13.37 12.47
CA ASP A 122 -10.64 -12.03 12.07
C ASP A 122 -9.77 -11.55 10.89
N THR A 123 -10.33 -11.59 9.69
CA THR A 123 -9.62 -11.25 8.46
C THR A 123 -9.31 -9.75 8.34
N ALA A 124 -10.12 -8.89 8.96
CA ALA A 124 -9.84 -7.45 9.01
C ALA A 124 -8.62 -7.17 9.89
N PHE A 125 -8.55 -7.79 11.08
CA PHE A 125 -7.39 -7.71 11.95
C PHE A 125 -6.14 -8.30 11.28
N ALA A 126 -6.26 -9.48 10.66
CA ALA A 126 -5.14 -10.12 9.95
C ALA A 126 -4.62 -9.25 8.79
N THR A 127 -5.52 -8.60 8.05
CA THR A 127 -5.16 -7.65 6.98
C THR A 127 -4.37 -6.47 7.55
N GLN A 128 -4.84 -5.89 8.65
CA GLN A 128 -4.13 -4.78 9.31
C GLN A 128 -2.74 -5.22 9.82
N ALA A 129 -2.65 -6.41 10.42
CA ALA A 129 -1.38 -6.97 10.89
C ALA A 129 -0.39 -7.17 9.73
N LEU A 130 -0.84 -7.70 8.59
CA LEU A 130 -0.02 -7.86 7.38
C LEU A 130 0.54 -6.53 6.89
N PHE A 131 -0.29 -5.48 6.78
CA PHE A 131 0.19 -4.15 6.38
C PHE A 131 1.21 -3.59 7.36
N ASN A 132 1.00 -3.75 8.66
CA ASN A 132 1.94 -3.29 9.68
C ASN A 132 3.27 -4.05 9.63
N LEU A 133 3.26 -5.34 9.32
CA LEU A 133 4.47 -6.15 9.16
C LEU A 133 5.26 -5.80 7.88
N VAL A 134 4.56 -5.41 6.81
CA VAL A 134 5.19 -5.09 5.52
C VAL A 134 5.67 -3.64 5.45
N ASP A 135 4.96 -2.70 6.08
CA ASP A 135 5.22 -1.25 6.00
C ASP A 135 6.71 -0.86 6.21
N PRO A 136 7.42 -1.36 7.23
CA PRO A 136 8.81 -1.01 7.46
C PRO A 136 9.76 -1.41 6.31
N TRP A 137 9.38 -2.39 5.52
CA TRP A 137 10.23 -2.95 4.44
C TRP A 137 10.01 -2.27 3.09
N THR A 138 8.89 -1.59 2.91
CA THR A 138 8.60 -0.85 1.67
C THR A 138 9.49 0.37 1.46
N SER A 139 10.22 0.80 2.49
CA SER A 139 11.06 2.00 2.47
C SER A 139 12.56 1.73 2.53
N ARG A 140 12.97 0.49 2.65
CA ARG A 140 14.39 0.13 2.81
C ARG A 140 15.03 -0.15 1.46
N ASP A 141 16.27 0.31 1.30
CA ASP A 141 17.08 0.02 0.10
C ASP A 141 17.60 -1.41 0.11
N ALA A 142 17.81 -1.97 1.30
CA ALA A 142 18.24 -3.36 1.47
C ALA A 142 17.29 -4.08 2.45
N LEU A 143 16.89 -5.29 2.09
CA LEU A 143 16.09 -6.15 2.94
C LEU A 143 17.00 -6.96 3.89
N PRO A 144 16.48 -7.39 5.05
CA PRO A 144 17.29 -8.04 6.07
C PRO A 144 17.86 -9.37 5.57
N GLY A 145 19.15 -9.61 5.88
CA GLY A 145 19.84 -10.86 5.53
C GLY A 145 20.03 -11.08 4.04
N GLY A 146 20.01 -10.01 3.22
CA GLY A 146 20.17 -10.11 1.77
C GLY A 146 19.01 -10.79 1.04
N ARG A 147 17.85 -10.90 1.70
CA ARG A 147 16.63 -11.48 1.11
C ARG A 147 16.13 -10.63 -0.05
N ASP A 148 15.50 -11.28 -1.01
CA ASP A 148 14.63 -10.60 -1.97
C ASP A 148 13.21 -10.38 -1.40
N ALA A 149 12.38 -9.65 -2.14
CA ALA A 149 11.03 -9.32 -1.69
C ALA A 149 10.13 -10.56 -1.55
N GLN A 150 10.32 -11.59 -2.40
CA GLN A 150 9.54 -12.82 -2.34
C GLN A 150 9.92 -13.67 -1.13
N GLN A 151 11.22 -13.77 -0.83
CA GLN A 151 11.71 -14.48 0.35
C GLN A 151 11.18 -13.85 1.63
N LEU A 152 11.28 -12.52 1.75
CA LEU A 152 10.74 -11.81 2.92
C LEU A 152 9.22 -11.95 3.03
N ALA A 153 8.50 -11.88 1.93
CA ALA A 153 7.05 -12.10 1.91
C ALA A 153 6.68 -13.51 2.38
N ASN A 154 7.43 -14.53 1.95
CA ASN A 154 7.23 -15.91 2.38
C ASN A 154 7.45 -16.07 3.90
N ASP A 155 8.48 -15.42 4.45
CA ASP A 155 8.77 -15.44 5.88
C ASP A 155 7.63 -14.79 6.68
N ILE A 156 7.14 -13.61 6.24
CA ILE A 156 6.02 -12.92 6.88
C ILE A 156 4.75 -13.77 6.84
N VAL A 157 4.43 -14.35 5.69
CA VAL A 157 3.26 -15.23 5.54
C VAL A 157 3.42 -16.49 6.41
N GLY A 158 4.62 -17.05 6.48
CA GLY A 158 4.93 -18.19 7.35
C GLY A 158 4.59 -17.89 8.82
N VAL A 159 5.09 -16.78 9.34
CA VAL A 159 4.80 -16.35 10.73
C VAL A 159 3.30 -16.17 10.97
N LEU A 160 2.57 -15.60 10.02
CA LEU A 160 1.14 -15.30 10.19
C LEU A 160 0.23 -16.52 10.00
N VAL A 161 0.51 -17.34 8.97
CA VAL A 161 -0.35 -18.47 8.57
C VAL A 161 -0.01 -19.73 9.35
N ASP A 162 1.29 -20.05 9.50
CA ASP A 162 1.76 -21.25 10.18
C ASP A 162 1.94 -21.00 11.69
N GLY A 163 2.11 -19.73 12.09
CA GLY A 163 2.41 -19.34 13.47
C GLY A 163 3.89 -19.44 13.80
N ILE A 164 4.21 -19.15 15.08
CA ILE A 164 5.56 -19.27 15.66
C ILE A 164 5.64 -20.42 16.67
N GLY A 165 4.57 -21.21 16.79
CA GLY A 165 4.53 -22.42 17.63
C GLY A 165 5.20 -23.61 16.94
N VAL A 166 5.71 -24.55 17.77
CA VAL A 166 6.25 -25.83 17.35
C VAL A 166 5.09 -26.80 17.12
#